data_e0e259ee8691be61f1e5eedcbfca84cd
#
_entry.id   e0e259ee8691be61f1e5eedcbfca84cd
#
_cell.length_a   1.000
_cell.length_b   1.000
_cell.length_c   1.000
_cell.angle_alpha   90.00
_cell.angle_beta   90.00
_cell.angle_gamma   90.00
#
_symmetry.space_group_name_H-M   'P 1'
#
loop_
_entity.id
_entity.type
_entity.pdbx_description
1 polymer ?
#
loop_
_entity_poly.entity_id
_entity_poly.type
_entity_poly.pdbx_seq_one_letter_code
_entity_poly.pdbx_strand_id
1 'polypeptide(L)'
;MEELGLTQDELAGRMNCALAEITGRPGDVSARTVRNLLNGTSRRPIGRTCAALERVFGCPVEELGFSAPRSMHYPQEDPVRRRTFIASAAGTAAAAVPLAAQRRAVGMSDVARAAAGMNALVEADDRQGGHAALEKAAMKGRNGVLELQQRNAGERVRRALYALAAEYSTIAAWSCIDARNLEHAQRHLNESATYAGLSQDGPTQMRVWVNLSMLAYQRQNWPDALAAAQAAQASSAARRDPFFDSLGRVRAALAYAALGDGRIAVRSLGSAQNAFTKVTERERPRWTAFYGQAELDHLAAIVHYNSGHHPHAEAMAHRALAKIPAAFRRNRALATAQLALAQLNQDDPEQATVTASDVFTIMGSDPLPGRMRTLIGDFHRGLFALSPSASYARDWADRMRTEWSRA
;
A
#
# COMPACT_ATOMS: atom_id res chain seq x y z
N MET A 1 13.59 -46.28 3.73
CA MET A 1 14.36 -46.24 2.46
C MET A 1 14.58 -47.66 1.94
N GLU A 2 15.09 -48.59 2.74
CA GLU A 2 15.30 -49.96 2.33
C GLU A 2 13.98 -50.65 1.90
N GLU A 3 12.89 -50.43 2.63
CA GLU A 3 11.57 -51.00 2.29
C GLU A 3 10.97 -50.41 0.99
N LEU A 4 11.38 -49.23 0.55
CA LEU A 4 10.92 -48.61 -0.68
C LEU A 4 11.93 -48.72 -1.84
N GLY A 5 13.11 -49.32 -1.61
CA GLY A 5 14.18 -49.51 -2.60
C GLY A 5 14.72 -48.19 -3.18
N LEU A 6 14.62 -47.09 -2.45
CA LEU A 6 15.00 -45.73 -2.95
C LEU A 6 16.47 -45.44 -2.70
N THR A 7 17.14 -44.89 -3.70
CA THR A 7 18.45 -44.23 -3.56
C THR A 7 18.33 -42.84 -2.89
N GLN A 8 19.45 -42.30 -2.40
CA GLN A 8 19.46 -40.97 -1.76
C GLN A 8 19.05 -39.85 -2.74
N ASP A 9 19.40 -39.97 -4.00
CA ASP A 9 19.05 -39.04 -5.05
C ASP A 9 17.56 -39.11 -5.43
N GLU A 10 17.00 -40.33 -5.51
CA GLU A 10 15.59 -40.53 -5.76
C GLU A 10 14.72 -40.00 -4.60
N LEU A 11 15.14 -40.22 -3.35
CA LEU A 11 14.43 -39.68 -2.21
C LEU A 11 14.50 -38.14 -2.20
N ALA A 12 15.66 -37.54 -2.51
CA ALA A 12 15.80 -36.09 -2.65
C ALA A 12 14.87 -35.56 -3.75
N GLY A 13 14.78 -36.22 -4.89
CA GLY A 13 13.86 -35.89 -5.97
C GLY A 13 12.38 -35.91 -5.54
N ARG A 14 11.94 -37.00 -4.87
CA ARG A 14 10.55 -37.09 -4.35
C ARG A 14 10.23 -36.05 -3.31
N MET A 15 11.18 -35.75 -2.41
CA MET A 15 11.02 -34.66 -1.44
C MET A 15 10.90 -33.30 -2.11
N ASN A 16 11.67 -33.05 -3.17
CA ASN A 16 11.58 -31.79 -3.93
C ASN A 16 10.23 -31.66 -4.67
N CYS A 17 9.70 -32.74 -5.23
CA CYS A 17 8.34 -32.73 -5.79
C CYS A 17 7.29 -32.47 -4.73
N ALA A 18 7.37 -33.12 -3.57
CA ALA A 18 6.46 -32.91 -2.46
C ALA A 18 6.54 -31.44 -1.95
N LEU A 19 7.74 -30.85 -1.89
CA LEU A 19 7.93 -29.45 -1.53
C LEU A 19 7.31 -28.51 -2.56
N ALA A 20 7.44 -28.81 -3.85
CA ALA A 20 6.80 -28.01 -4.90
C ALA A 20 5.27 -28.02 -4.79
N GLU A 21 4.68 -29.17 -4.49
CA GLU A 21 3.22 -29.29 -4.24
C GLU A 21 2.77 -28.51 -2.99
N ILE A 22 3.55 -28.55 -1.90
CA ILE A 22 3.20 -27.93 -0.61
C ILE A 22 3.44 -26.41 -0.62
N THR A 23 4.51 -25.95 -1.28
CA THR A 23 4.99 -24.56 -1.17
C THR A 23 4.80 -23.75 -2.45
N GLY A 24 4.44 -24.39 -3.57
CA GLY A 24 4.37 -23.77 -4.90
C GLY A 24 5.75 -23.40 -5.48
N ARG A 25 6.86 -23.86 -4.90
CA ARG A 25 8.24 -23.58 -5.34
C ARG A 25 9.06 -24.87 -5.40
N PRO A 26 10.00 -24.99 -6.35
CA PRO A 26 10.90 -26.14 -6.40
C PRO A 26 11.64 -26.31 -5.06
N GLY A 27 11.75 -27.57 -4.60
CA GLY A 27 12.53 -27.90 -3.41
C GLY A 27 14.04 -27.81 -3.66
N ASP A 28 14.81 -27.64 -2.58
CA ASP A 28 16.28 -27.53 -2.58
C ASP A 28 16.97 -28.65 -1.82
N VAL A 29 16.28 -29.78 -1.63
CA VAL A 29 16.82 -30.97 -0.95
C VAL A 29 17.81 -31.70 -1.85
N SER A 30 19.04 -31.93 -1.35
CA SER A 30 20.10 -32.64 -2.05
C SER A 30 20.32 -34.06 -1.44
N ALA A 31 20.98 -34.96 -2.16
CA ALA A 31 21.43 -36.23 -1.62
C ALA A 31 22.24 -36.10 -0.32
N ARG A 32 23.03 -35.01 -0.19
CA ARG A 32 23.75 -34.71 1.05
C ARG A 32 22.79 -34.45 2.21
N THR A 33 21.70 -33.70 1.96
CA THR A 33 20.65 -33.44 2.96
C THR A 33 20.01 -34.75 3.41
N VAL A 34 19.66 -35.62 2.47
CA VAL A 34 19.11 -36.96 2.75
C VAL A 34 20.09 -37.82 3.58
N ARG A 35 21.37 -37.80 3.23
CA ARG A 35 22.40 -38.54 3.99
C ARG A 35 22.52 -38.04 5.43
N ASN A 36 22.44 -36.73 5.65
CA ASN A 36 22.49 -36.14 6.99
C ASN A 36 21.26 -36.54 7.84
N LEU A 37 20.09 -36.67 7.21
CA LEU A 37 18.88 -37.19 7.86
C LEU A 37 19.06 -38.66 8.26
N LEU A 38 19.54 -39.50 7.36
CA LEU A 38 19.74 -40.94 7.58
C LEU A 38 20.80 -41.23 8.66
N ASN A 39 21.88 -40.47 8.67
CA ASN A 39 22.97 -40.59 9.65
C ASN A 39 22.64 -40.01 11.01
N GLY A 40 21.44 -39.47 11.23
CA GLY A 40 21.05 -38.85 12.48
C GLY A 40 21.78 -37.54 12.81
N THR A 41 22.56 -37.00 11.87
CA THR A 41 23.22 -35.70 12.01
C THR A 41 22.18 -34.55 12.11
N SER A 42 21.02 -34.74 11.47
CA SER A 42 19.87 -33.83 11.53
C SER A 42 18.68 -34.54 12.18
N ARG A 43 18.69 -34.61 13.53
CA ARG A 43 17.62 -35.27 14.31
C ARG A 43 16.32 -34.43 14.40
N ARG A 44 16.36 -33.16 14.05
CA ARG A 44 15.22 -32.24 14.04
C ARG A 44 15.18 -31.48 12.73
N PRO A 45 14.62 -32.10 11.67
CA PRO A 45 14.48 -31.38 10.40
C PRO A 45 13.54 -30.18 10.53
N ILE A 46 13.74 -29.16 9.71
CA ILE A 46 12.88 -27.97 9.68
C ILE A 46 11.47 -28.35 9.18
N GLY A 47 10.44 -27.57 9.57
CA GLY A 47 9.05 -27.91 9.33
C GLY A 47 8.69 -28.29 7.89
N ARG A 48 9.27 -27.58 6.88
CA ARG A 48 9.07 -27.92 5.45
C ARG A 48 9.65 -29.29 5.08
N THR A 49 10.79 -29.68 5.67
CA THR A 49 11.43 -30.99 5.44
C THR A 49 10.61 -32.08 6.10
N CYS A 50 10.03 -31.83 7.28
CA CYS A 50 9.11 -32.78 7.93
C CYS A 50 7.88 -33.01 7.07
N ALA A 51 7.22 -31.96 6.60
CA ALA A 51 6.04 -32.08 5.73
C ALA A 51 6.33 -32.83 4.42
N ALA A 52 7.53 -32.66 3.83
CA ALA A 52 7.95 -33.41 2.65
C ALA A 52 8.17 -34.88 2.97
N LEU A 53 8.80 -35.20 4.11
CA LEU A 53 8.97 -36.59 4.56
C LEU A 53 7.64 -37.29 4.81
N GLU A 54 6.74 -36.65 5.54
CA GLU A 54 5.38 -37.18 5.80
C GLU A 54 4.60 -37.42 4.51
N ARG A 55 4.74 -36.53 3.52
CA ARG A 55 4.10 -36.67 2.21
C ARG A 55 4.68 -37.82 1.39
N VAL A 56 6.00 -38.04 1.48
CA VAL A 56 6.68 -39.13 0.73
C VAL A 56 6.46 -40.51 1.35
N PHE A 57 6.45 -40.58 2.69
CA PHE A 57 6.34 -41.86 3.41
C PHE A 57 4.92 -42.17 3.89
N GLY A 58 4.00 -41.21 3.88
CA GLY A 58 2.61 -41.41 4.28
C GLY A 58 2.40 -41.63 5.78
N CYS A 59 3.41 -41.33 6.62
CA CYS A 59 3.36 -41.50 8.06
C CYS A 59 3.93 -40.25 8.77
N PRO A 60 3.56 -40.00 10.04
CA PRO A 60 4.11 -38.92 10.85
C PRO A 60 5.63 -39.00 10.96
N VAL A 61 6.29 -37.85 11.01
CA VAL A 61 7.76 -37.77 11.04
C VAL A 61 8.37 -38.42 12.29
N GLU A 62 7.61 -38.54 13.37
CA GLU A 62 7.99 -39.24 14.61
C GLU A 62 8.16 -40.75 14.39
N GLU A 63 7.35 -41.35 13.53
CA GLU A 63 7.44 -42.78 13.18
C GLU A 63 8.67 -43.07 12.33
N LEU A 64 9.22 -42.04 11.68
CA LEU A 64 10.49 -42.11 10.95
C LEU A 64 11.71 -41.89 11.87
N GLY A 65 11.50 -41.75 13.19
CA GLY A 65 12.56 -41.58 14.18
C GLY A 65 13.06 -40.13 14.36
N PHE A 66 12.35 -39.14 13.84
CA PHE A 66 12.69 -37.73 14.02
C PHE A 66 11.89 -37.11 15.16
N SER A 67 12.47 -36.11 15.84
CA SER A 67 11.75 -35.31 16.83
C SER A 67 10.99 -34.20 16.11
N ALA A 68 9.68 -34.04 16.40
CA ALA A 68 8.86 -33.00 15.86
C ALA A 68 9.46 -31.59 16.13
N PRO A 69 9.41 -30.67 15.18
CA PRO A 69 9.82 -29.28 15.42
C PRO A 69 8.89 -28.66 16.47
N ARG A 70 9.45 -27.92 17.44
CA ARG A 70 8.73 -27.32 18.57
C ARG A 70 7.68 -26.26 18.21
N SER A 71 7.37 -26.04 16.97
CA SER A 71 6.30 -25.13 16.53
C SER A 71 5.95 -25.39 15.07
N MET A 72 4.81 -26.02 14.83
CA MET A 72 3.82 -25.76 13.77
C MET A 72 2.81 -26.92 13.76
N HIS A 73 1.86 -26.86 14.69
CA HIS A 73 0.57 -27.53 14.45
C HIS A 73 -0.25 -26.64 13.52
N TYR A 74 -0.43 -27.07 12.27
CA TYR A 74 -1.58 -26.66 11.48
C TYR A 74 -2.77 -27.48 11.96
N PRO A 75 -3.83 -26.88 12.49
CA PRO A 75 -5.02 -27.64 12.82
C PRO A 75 -5.76 -27.95 11.51
N GLN A 76 -5.79 -29.20 11.10
CA GLN A 76 -6.89 -29.71 10.33
C GLN A 76 -8.14 -29.65 11.21
N GLU A 77 -9.18 -28.97 10.74
CA GLU A 77 -10.44 -28.81 11.47
C GLU A 77 -11.14 -30.17 11.62
N ASP A 78 -11.17 -30.71 12.84
CA ASP A 78 -12.13 -31.74 13.24
C ASP A 78 -12.96 -31.22 14.43
N PRO A 79 -14.25 -30.88 14.23
CA PRO A 79 -15.10 -30.29 15.26
C PRO A 79 -15.46 -31.21 16.42
N VAL A 80 -15.12 -32.50 16.34
CA VAL A 80 -15.65 -33.51 17.28
C VAL A 80 -14.78 -33.74 18.51
N ARG A 81 -13.48 -33.39 18.48
CA ARG A 81 -12.56 -33.70 19.58
C ARG A 81 -12.46 -32.64 20.70
N ARG A 82 -13.14 -31.52 20.58
CA ARG A 82 -13.11 -30.46 21.62
C ARG A 82 -13.96 -30.76 22.86
N ARG A 83 -14.88 -31.75 22.81
CA ARG A 83 -15.78 -32.06 23.94
C ARG A 83 -15.26 -33.13 24.91
N THR A 84 -14.26 -33.90 24.54
CA THR A 84 -13.82 -35.07 25.34
C THR A 84 -12.68 -34.73 26.32
N PHE A 85 -12.03 -33.58 26.20
CA PHE A 85 -10.91 -33.22 27.11
C PHE A 85 -11.33 -32.54 28.42
N ILE A 86 -12.61 -32.17 28.56
CA ILE A 86 -13.12 -31.49 29.78
C ILE A 86 -13.71 -32.50 30.80
N ALA A 87 -13.89 -33.75 30.42
CA ALA A 87 -14.58 -34.73 31.27
C ALA A 87 -13.68 -35.63 32.14
N SER A 88 -12.33 -35.50 32.06
CA SER A 88 -11.42 -36.45 32.77
C SER A 88 -10.60 -35.86 33.92
N ALA A 89 -10.86 -34.60 34.36
CA ALA A 89 -10.15 -33.98 35.48
C ALA A 89 -11.11 -33.59 36.60
N ALA A 90 -11.88 -34.55 37.09
CA ALA A 90 -12.60 -34.41 38.37
C ALA A 90 -11.90 -35.26 39.41
N GLY A 91 -11.04 -34.64 40.20
CA GLY A 91 -10.48 -35.27 41.40
C GLY A 91 -9.11 -34.75 41.80
N THR A 92 -9.06 -33.52 42.31
CA THR A 92 -8.30 -33.10 43.50
C THR A 92 -8.62 -31.63 43.78
N ALA A 93 -9.17 -31.36 44.95
CA ALA A 93 -9.44 -30.01 45.44
C ALA A 93 -8.11 -29.28 45.73
N ALA A 94 -7.81 -28.26 44.93
CA ALA A 94 -6.82 -27.24 45.24
C ALA A 94 -7.38 -25.90 44.75
N ALA A 95 -7.55 -24.99 45.70
CA ALA A 95 -7.78 -23.56 45.65
C ALA A 95 -8.20 -22.99 44.30
N ALA A 96 -9.46 -22.58 44.15
CA ALA A 96 -9.97 -21.79 43.06
C ALA A 96 -9.27 -20.42 43.04
N VAL A 97 -8.20 -20.30 42.29
CA VAL A 97 -7.77 -19.00 41.76
C VAL A 97 -8.83 -18.66 40.68
N PRO A 98 -9.51 -17.51 40.78
CA PRO A 98 -10.46 -17.13 39.74
C PRO A 98 -9.68 -17.06 38.44
N LEU A 99 -9.96 -17.94 37.45
CA LEU A 99 -9.55 -17.79 36.07
C LEU A 99 -10.22 -16.49 35.57
N ALA A 100 -9.53 -15.36 35.80
CA ALA A 100 -9.79 -14.15 35.05
C ALA A 100 -9.79 -14.59 33.59
N ALA A 101 -10.89 -14.36 32.89
CA ALA A 101 -11.10 -14.77 31.51
C ALA A 101 -9.81 -14.49 30.73
N GLN A 102 -9.04 -15.54 30.40
CA GLN A 102 -7.80 -15.40 29.66
C GLN A 102 -8.18 -14.78 28.33
N ARG A 103 -7.98 -13.47 28.23
CA ARG A 103 -8.15 -12.76 26.96
C ARG A 103 -7.30 -13.49 25.94
N ARG A 104 -7.96 -14.13 24.99
CA ARG A 104 -7.33 -14.95 23.94
C ARG A 104 -6.13 -14.22 23.39
N ALA A 105 -4.95 -14.83 23.43
CA ALA A 105 -3.72 -14.25 22.90
C ALA A 105 -3.89 -13.92 21.42
N VAL A 106 -3.36 -12.78 20.99
CA VAL A 106 -3.40 -12.32 19.61
C VAL A 106 -2.23 -12.91 18.84
N GLY A 107 -2.51 -13.47 17.65
CA GLY A 107 -1.53 -14.08 16.78
C GLY A 107 -1.45 -13.43 15.40
N MET A 108 -0.55 -13.91 14.55
CA MET A 108 -0.41 -13.43 13.17
C MET A 108 -1.67 -13.64 12.32
N SER A 109 -2.54 -14.61 12.65
CA SER A 109 -3.85 -14.80 11.99
C SER A 109 -4.81 -13.63 12.24
N ASP A 110 -4.74 -13.00 13.41
CA ASP A 110 -5.55 -11.81 13.72
C ASP A 110 -5.01 -10.59 12.95
N VAL A 111 -3.68 -10.48 12.84
CA VAL A 111 -3.01 -9.47 11.99
C VAL A 111 -3.44 -9.63 10.53
N ALA A 112 -3.41 -10.85 9.99
CA ALA A 112 -3.79 -11.12 8.60
C ALA A 112 -5.27 -10.77 8.33
N ARG A 113 -6.16 -11.07 9.29
CA ARG A 113 -7.59 -10.70 9.20
C ARG A 113 -7.79 -9.18 9.21
N ALA A 114 -7.08 -8.46 10.06
CA ALA A 114 -7.11 -7.00 10.08
C ALA A 114 -6.54 -6.40 8.79
N ALA A 115 -5.46 -6.97 8.24
CA ALA A 115 -4.89 -6.56 6.96
C ALA A 115 -5.85 -6.80 5.78
N ALA A 116 -6.62 -7.90 5.78
CA ALA A 116 -7.64 -8.15 4.76
C ALA A 116 -8.73 -7.08 4.76
N GLY A 117 -9.18 -6.64 5.94
CA GLY A 117 -10.13 -5.53 6.08
C GLY A 117 -9.58 -4.20 5.52
N MET A 118 -8.29 -3.92 5.74
CA MET A 118 -7.63 -2.75 5.18
C MET A 118 -7.54 -2.79 3.65
N ASN A 119 -7.21 -3.96 3.08
CA ASN A 119 -7.13 -4.12 1.63
C ASN A 119 -8.46 -3.82 0.93
N ALA A 120 -9.58 -4.21 1.53
CA ALA A 120 -10.90 -3.88 1.01
C ALA A 120 -11.18 -2.37 0.97
N LEU A 121 -10.66 -1.62 1.95
CA LEU A 121 -10.75 -0.15 1.95
C LEU A 121 -9.90 0.50 0.84
N VAL A 122 -8.68 0.00 0.62
CA VAL A 122 -7.82 0.47 -0.48
C VAL A 122 -8.50 0.25 -1.83
N GLU A 123 -9.08 -0.93 -2.07
CA GLU A 123 -9.83 -1.23 -3.29
C GLU A 123 -11.07 -0.36 -3.46
N ALA A 124 -11.73 0.03 -2.38
CA ALA A 124 -12.85 0.96 -2.42
C ALA A 124 -12.39 2.39 -2.78
N ASP A 125 -11.26 2.85 -2.21
CA ASP A 125 -10.65 4.15 -2.54
C ASP A 125 -10.24 4.23 -4.01
N ASP A 126 -9.61 3.19 -4.54
CA ASP A 126 -9.21 3.14 -5.96
C ASP A 126 -10.39 3.30 -6.92
N ARG A 127 -11.56 2.77 -6.54
CA ARG A 127 -12.78 2.85 -7.38
C ARG A 127 -13.54 4.17 -7.21
N GLN A 128 -13.71 4.65 -5.99
CA GLN A 128 -14.63 5.76 -5.67
C GLN A 128 -13.92 7.04 -5.24
N GLY A 129 -12.64 6.96 -4.85
CA GLY A 129 -11.89 8.08 -4.29
C GLY A 129 -12.18 8.33 -2.80
N GLY A 130 -11.43 9.27 -2.23
CA GLY A 130 -11.56 9.65 -0.82
C GLY A 130 -12.91 10.32 -0.53
N HIS A 131 -13.63 9.79 0.44
CA HIS A 131 -14.90 10.32 0.92
C HIS A 131 -15.09 10.05 2.42
N ALA A 132 -16.01 10.76 3.06
CA ALA A 132 -16.22 10.68 4.52
C ALA A 132 -16.54 9.27 5.04
N ALA A 133 -17.17 8.41 4.23
CA ALA A 133 -17.41 7.02 4.60
C ALA A 133 -16.12 6.20 4.65
N LEU A 134 -15.15 6.47 3.77
CA LEU A 134 -13.84 5.84 3.78
C LEU A 134 -13.03 6.23 5.02
N GLU A 135 -13.02 7.53 5.39
CA GLU A 135 -12.40 8.01 6.63
C GLU A 135 -12.96 7.27 7.84
N LYS A 136 -14.30 7.24 7.95
CA LYS A 136 -14.99 6.56 9.07
C LYS A 136 -14.70 5.07 9.13
N ALA A 137 -14.66 4.38 7.99
CA ALA A 137 -14.35 2.96 7.91
C ALA A 137 -12.89 2.68 8.29
N ALA A 138 -11.95 3.52 7.85
CA ALA A 138 -10.55 3.41 8.21
C ALA A 138 -10.33 3.63 9.72
N MET A 139 -10.98 4.63 10.31
CA MET A 139 -10.96 4.85 11.75
C MET A 139 -11.50 3.67 12.54
N LYS A 140 -12.59 3.06 12.10
CA LYS A 140 -13.13 1.83 12.71
C LYS A 140 -12.14 0.68 12.64
N GLY A 141 -11.48 0.47 11.50
CA GLY A 141 -10.44 -0.54 11.33
C GLY A 141 -9.25 -0.30 12.26
N ARG A 142 -8.74 0.94 12.34
CA ARG A 142 -7.70 1.34 13.27
C ARG A 142 -8.06 1.01 14.72
N ASN A 143 -9.25 1.41 15.16
CA ASN A 143 -9.69 1.19 16.55
C ASN A 143 -9.74 -0.32 16.85
N GLY A 144 -10.24 -1.15 15.95
CA GLY A 144 -10.22 -2.60 16.09
C GLY A 144 -8.80 -3.17 16.23
N VAL A 145 -7.84 -2.64 15.47
CA VAL A 145 -6.41 -3.02 15.61
C VAL A 145 -5.84 -2.59 16.97
N LEU A 146 -6.18 -1.41 17.46
CA LEU A 146 -5.74 -0.92 18.77
C LEU A 146 -6.35 -1.71 19.93
N GLU A 147 -7.59 -2.20 19.80
CA GLU A 147 -8.17 -3.14 20.76
C GLU A 147 -7.40 -4.48 20.82
N LEU A 148 -6.91 -4.97 19.67
CA LEU A 148 -6.03 -6.15 19.65
C LEU A 148 -4.70 -5.88 20.36
N GLN A 149 -4.16 -4.67 20.26
CA GLN A 149 -2.92 -4.26 20.96
C GLN A 149 -3.02 -4.35 22.50
N GLN A 150 -4.21 -4.17 23.06
CA GLN A 150 -4.44 -4.26 24.50
C GLN A 150 -4.42 -5.71 25.03
N ARG A 151 -4.37 -6.69 24.14
CA ARG A 151 -4.35 -8.11 24.49
C ARG A 151 -2.93 -8.64 24.57
N ASN A 152 -2.78 -9.87 25.09
CA ASN A 152 -1.48 -10.53 25.13
C ASN A 152 -0.97 -10.87 23.72
N ALA A 153 0.16 -10.30 23.32
CA ALA A 153 0.77 -10.50 22.01
C ALA A 153 2.30 -10.45 22.12
N GLY A 154 2.97 -11.28 21.33
CA GLY A 154 4.43 -11.22 21.20
C GLY A 154 4.87 -9.96 20.43
N GLU A 155 6.12 -9.57 20.59
CA GLU A 155 6.68 -8.32 20.04
C GLU A 155 6.49 -8.21 18.50
N ARG A 156 6.71 -9.30 17.76
CA ARG A 156 6.48 -9.33 16.31
C ARG A 156 5.03 -9.01 15.93
N VAL A 157 4.06 -9.54 16.68
CA VAL A 157 2.64 -9.30 16.47
C VAL A 157 2.30 -7.85 16.81
N ARG A 158 2.84 -7.32 17.91
CA ARG A 158 2.64 -5.93 18.32
C ARG A 158 3.13 -4.95 17.27
N ARG A 159 4.34 -5.15 16.73
CA ARG A 159 4.88 -4.31 15.65
C ARG A 159 4.02 -4.37 14.38
N ALA A 160 3.56 -5.56 14.00
CA ALA A 160 2.67 -5.72 12.85
C ALA A 160 1.31 -5.02 13.05
N LEU A 161 0.73 -5.07 14.26
CA LEU A 161 -0.49 -4.33 14.61
C LEU A 161 -0.25 -2.82 14.57
N TYR A 162 0.89 -2.31 15.06
CA TYR A 162 1.22 -0.88 14.95
C TYR A 162 1.39 -0.45 13.48
N ALA A 163 2.02 -1.28 12.63
CA ALA A 163 2.08 -1.01 11.20
C ALA A 163 0.68 -0.89 10.59
N LEU A 164 -0.24 -1.82 10.90
CA LEU A 164 -1.62 -1.75 10.44
C LEU A 164 -2.37 -0.53 10.98
N ALA A 165 -2.19 -0.16 12.26
CA ALA A 165 -2.80 1.04 12.82
C ALA A 165 -2.32 2.30 12.09
N ALA A 166 -1.02 2.39 11.79
CA ALA A 166 -0.44 3.48 10.99
C ALA A 166 -1.05 3.52 9.58
N GLU A 167 -1.19 2.37 8.93
CA GLU A 167 -1.74 2.29 7.59
C GLU A 167 -3.23 2.69 7.54
N TYR A 168 -4.05 2.25 8.48
CA TYR A 168 -5.44 2.69 8.60
C TYR A 168 -5.55 4.20 8.83
N SER A 169 -4.71 4.76 9.71
CA SER A 169 -4.66 6.22 9.94
C SER A 169 -4.23 6.97 8.68
N THR A 170 -3.31 6.40 7.89
CA THR A 170 -2.89 6.99 6.61
C THR A 170 -4.02 6.97 5.57
N ILE A 171 -4.83 5.90 5.50
CA ILE A 171 -6.01 5.84 4.61
C ILE A 171 -7.02 6.93 5.00
N ALA A 172 -7.30 7.09 6.30
CA ALA A 172 -8.17 8.17 6.78
C ALA A 172 -7.62 9.55 6.42
N ALA A 173 -6.31 9.76 6.61
CA ALA A 173 -5.65 11.01 6.24
C ALA A 173 -5.74 11.30 4.74
N TRP A 174 -5.50 10.27 3.89
CA TRP A 174 -5.60 10.42 2.44
C TRP A 174 -7.02 10.80 1.99
N SER A 175 -8.04 10.16 2.56
CA SER A 175 -9.43 10.51 2.31
C SER A 175 -9.71 11.99 2.63
N CYS A 176 -9.18 12.47 3.76
CA CYS A 176 -9.30 13.87 4.16
C CYS A 176 -8.52 14.82 3.24
N ILE A 177 -7.32 14.43 2.77
CA ILE A 177 -6.53 15.23 1.80
C ILE A 177 -7.31 15.36 0.50
N ASP A 178 -7.89 14.29 0.00
CA ASP A 178 -8.64 14.28 -1.25
C ASP A 178 -9.92 15.15 -1.14
N ALA A 179 -10.59 15.10 0.01
CA ALA A 179 -11.73 15.95 0.33
C ALA A 179 -11.37 17.41 0.67
N ARG A 180 -10.07 17.76 0.76
CA ARG A 180 -9.58 19.09 1.22
C ARG A 180 -9.87 19.39 2.70
N ASN A 181 -10.14 18.37 3.51
CA ASN A 181 -10.23 18.52 4.97
C ASN A 181 -8.84 18.36 5.63
N LEU A 182 -7.99 19.37 5.42
CA LEU A 182 -6.55 19.28 5.72
C LEU A 182 -6.24 19.22 7.22
N GLU A 183 -7.13 19.74 8.08
CA GLU A 183 -6.97 19.67 9.54
C GLU A 183 -7.21 18.25 10.07
N HIS A 184 -8.22 17.56 9.56
CA HIS A 184 -8.46 16.15 9.88
C HIS A 184 -7.31 15.27 9.37
N ALA A 185 -6.84 15.54 8.14
CA ALA A 185 -5.69 14.85 7.57
C ALA A 185 -4.45 14.95 8.48
N GLN A 186 -4.16 16.14 9.04
CA GLN A 186 -3.03 16.35 9.94
C GLN A 186 -3.16 15.50 11.21
N ARG A 187 -4.36 15.47 11.82
CA ARG A 187 -4.58 14.66 13.02
C ARG A 187 -4.32 13.18 12.76
N HIS A 188 -4.86 12.65 11.66
CA HIS A 188 -4.65 11.25 11.29
C HIS A 188 -3.18 10.96 10.96
N LEU A 189 -2.44 11.89 10.31
CA LEU A 189 -1.02 11.69 10.03
C LEU A 189 -0.16 11.76 11.29
N ASN A 190 -0.49 12.60 12.27
CA ASN A 190 0.21 12.63 13.56
C ASN A 190 0.06 11.29 14.31
N GLU A 191 -1.15 10.74 14.33
CA GLU A 191 -1.38 9.39 14.88
C GLU A 191 -0.63 8.31 14.09
N SER A 192 -0.69 8.38 12.76
CA SER A 192 0.03 7.45 11.88
C SER A 192 1.54 7.49 12.13
N ALA A 193 2.12 8.67 12.31
CA ALA A 193 3.55 8.84 12.61
C ALA A 193 3.93 8.15 13.93
N THR A 194 3.09 8.28 14.96
CA THR A 194 3.29 7.62 16.25
C THR A 194 3.29 6.09 16.08
N TYR A 195 2.29 5.53 15.41
CA TYR A 195 2.19 4.08 15.21
C TYR A 195 3.30 3.55 14.28
N ALA A 196 3.65 4.30 13.23
CA ALA A 196 4.75 3.93 12.34
C ALA A 196 6.10 3.88 13.07
N GLY A 197 6.33 4.81 14.02
CA GLY A 197 7.50 4.77 14.90
C GLY A 197 7.54 3.51 15.76
N LEU A 198 6.40 3.15 16.38
CA LEU A 198 6.26 1.95 17.22
C LEU A 198 6.35 0.64 16.42
N SER A 199 5.96 0.63 15.15
CA SER A 199 6.04 -0.54 14.28
C SER A 199 7.48 -0.91 13.92
N GLN A 200 8.39 0.07 13.87
CA GLN A 200 9.76 -0.05 13.38
C GLN A 200 9.84 -0.57 11.92
N ASP A 201 8.75 -0.42 11.15
CA ASP A 201 8.66 -0.83 9.76
C ASP A 201 9.02 0.30 8.81
N GLY A 202 10.11 0.14 8.05
CA GLY A 202 10.63 1.17 7.16
C GLY A 202 9.65 1.61 6.07
N PRO A 203 9.00 0.70 5.35
CA PRO A 203 7.95 1.04 4.38
C PRO A 203 6.78 1.83 4.98
N THR A 204 6.30 1.47 6.16
CA THR A 204 5.22 2.19 6.87
C THR A 204 5.66 3.61 7.24
N GLN A 205 6.88 3.78 7.77
CA GLN A 205 7.45 5.11 8.06
C GLN A 205 7.59 5.96 6.79
N MET A 206 8.06 5.37 5.70
CA MET A 206 8.17 6.02 4.39
C MET A 206 6.80 6.53 3.92
N ARG A 207 5.76 5.71 4.04
CA ARG A 207 4.39 6.08 3.67
C ARG A 207 3.90 7.33 4.42
N VAL A 208 4.19 7.41 5.71
CA VAL A 208 3.83 8.59 6.53
C VAL A 208 4.51 9.85 6.01
N TRP A 209 5.82 9.81 5.76
CA TRP A 209 6.56 10.96 5.24
C TRP A 209 6.06 11.42 3.88
N VAL A 210 5.75 10.47 2.98
CA VAL A 210 5.16 10.77 1.66
C VAL A 210 3.81 11.48 1.80
N ASN A 211 2.97 11.06 2.74
CA ASN A 211 1.66 11.68 2.95
C ASN A 211 1.76 13.02 3.70
N LEU A 212 2.72 13.20 4.61
CA LEU A 212 3.03 14.50 5.22
C LEU A 212 3.50 15.50 4.16
N SER A 213 4.38 15.07 3.24
CA SER A 213 4.80 15.89 2.10
C SER A 213 3.60 16.30 1.24
N MET A 214 2.67 15.38 0.95
CA MET A 214 1.47 15.69 0.19
C MET A 214 0.54 16.65 0.95
N LEU A 215 0.33 16.44 2.25
CA LEU A 215 -0.50 17.34 3.07
C LEU A 215 0.07 18.76 3.08
N ALA A 216 1.37 18.90 3.32
CA ALA A 216 2.04 20.21 3.31
C ALA A 216 1.94 20.86 1.92
N TYR A 217 2.10 20.07 0.84
CA TYR A 217 1.88 20.54 -0.53
C TYR A 217 0.45 21.07 -0.74
N GLN A 218 -0.56 20.35 -0.27
CA GLN A 218 -1.96 20.77 -0.38
C GLN A 218 -2.30 22.00 0.48
N ARG A 219 -1.52 22.26 1.53
CA ARG A 219 -1.58 23.48 2.36
C ARG A 219 -0.80 24.64 1.77
N GLN A 220 -0.10 24.45 0.65
CA GLN A 220 0.83 25.41 0.07
C GLN A 220 1.99 25.77 1.01
N ASN A 221 2.31 24.89 1.96
CA ASN A 221 3.51 25.00 2.78
C ASN A 221 4.65 24.21 2.13
N TRP A 222 5.26 24.84 1.13
CA TRP A 222 6.27 24.20 0.28
C TRP A 222 7.54 23.81 1.03
N PRO A 223 8.06 24.61 2.01
CA PRO A 223 9.21 24.21 2.81
C PRO A 223 8.96 22.91 3.60
N ASP A 224 7.82 22.78 4.26
CA ASP A 224 7.46 21.57 4.99
C ASP A 224 7.23 20.39 4.05
N ALA A 225 6.64 20.63 2.87
CA ALA A 225 6.49 19.59 1.84
C ALA A 225 7.85 19.04 1.40
N LEU A 226 8.85 19.92 1.22
CA LEU A 226 10.22 19.53 0.87
C LEU A 226 10.89 18.78 2.04
N ALA A 227 10.80 19.29 3.26
CA ALA A 227 11.39 18.66 4.43
C ALA A 227 10.85 17.22 4.64
N ALA A 228 9.54 17.02 4.51
CA ALA A 228 8.93 15.71 4.61
C ALA A 228 9.37 14.78 3.46
N ALA A 229 9.50 15.29 2.22
CA ALA A 229 10.02 14.52 1.10
C ALA A 229 11.50 14.11 1.31
N GLN A 230 12.31 14.98 1.87
CA GLN A 230 13.70 14.67 2.22
C GLN A 230 13.79 13.62 3.33
N ALA A 231 12.91 13.70 4.34
CA ALA A 231 12.81 12.66 5.36
C ALA A 231 12.41 11.30 4.76
N ALA A 232 11.50 11.28 3.78
CA ALA A 232 11.16 10.09 3.01
C ALA A 232 12.38 9.51 2.28
N GLN A 233 13.19 10.33 1.60
CA GLN A 233 14.44 9.92 0.93
C GLN A 233 15.48 9.37 1.92
N ALA A 234 15.58 9.95 3.12
CA ALA A 234 16.49 9.51 4.16
C ALA A 234 16.04 8.21 4.85
N SER A 235 14.84 7.71 4.56
CA SER A 235 14.31 6.48 5.18
C SER A 235 15.11 5.23 4.83
N SER A 236 15.03 4.21 5.71
CA SER A 236 15.66 2.91 5.44
C SER A 236 15.04 2.20 4.23
N ALA A 237 13.76 2.47 3.92
CA ALA A 237 13.07 1.93 2.76
C ALA A 237 13.67 2.49 1.45
N ALA A 238 13.83 3.81 1.35
CA ALA A 238 14.41 4.46 0.18
C ALA A 238 15.86 4.03 -0.09
N ARG A 239 16.68 3.85 0.96
CA ARG A 239 18.05 3.38 0.80
C ARG A 239 18.18 1.94 0.29
N ARG A 240 17.16 1.09 0.48
CA ARG A 240 17.21 -0.34 0.14
C ARG A 240 16.47 -0.71 -1.13
N ASP A 241 15.59 0.16 -1.60
CA ASP A 241 14.73 -0.13 -2.73
C ASP A 241 14.60 1.10 -3.64
N PRO A 242 15.05 1.02 -4.91
CA PRO A 242 14.93 2.08 -5.90
C PRO A 242 13.49 2.58 -6.11
N PHE A 243 12.49 1.75 -5.84
CA PHE A 243 11.08 2.12 -5.88
C PHE A 243 10.77 3.24 -4.87
N PHE A 244 11.16 3.06 -3.61
CA PHE A 244 10.94 4.05 -2.57
C PHE A 244 11.85 5.28 -2.75
N ASP A 245 13.07 5.11 -3.25
CA ASP A 245 13.95 6.22 -3.61
C ASP A 245 13.31 7.10 -4.70
N SER A 246 12.77 6.48 -5.76
CA SER A 246 12.02 7.19 -6.80
C SER A 246 10.84 7.97 -6.22
N LEU A 247 10.02 7.34 -5.38
CA LEU A 247 8.85 7.97 -4.76
C LEU A 247 9.23 9.18 -3.89
N GLY A 248 10.28 9.07 -3.08
CA GLY A 248 10.79 10.19 -2.27
C GLY A 248 11.31 11.35 -3.12
N ARG A 249 12.05 11.05 -4.20
CA ARG A 249 12.60 12.05 -5.12
C ARG A 249 11.54 12.80 -5.90
N VAL A 250 10.50 12.12 -6.39
CA VAL A 250 9.43 12.81 -7.10
C VAL A 250 8.60 13.70 -6.18
N ARG A 251 8.43 13.33 -4.90
CA ARG A 251 7.82 14.23 -3.90
C ARG A 251 8.65 15.49 -3.67
N ALA A 252 9.99 15.35 -3.58
CA ALA A 252 10.87 16.50 -3.49
C ALA A 252 10.84 17.37 -4.77
N ALA A 253 10.77 16.74 -5.95
CA ALA A 253 10.64 17.47 -7.23
C ALA A 253 9.37 18.35 -7.26
N LEU A 254 8.24 17.85 -6.79
CA LEU A 254 6.99 18.62 -6.66
C LEU A 254 7.17 19.83 -5.74
N ALA A 255 7.81 19.63 -4.58
CA ALA A 255 8.04 20.72 -3.62
C ALA A 255 9.01 21.76 -4.17
N TYR A 256 10.11 21.36 -4.82
CA TYR A 256 11.03 22.29 -5.50
C TYR A 256 10.34 23.08 -6.60
N ALA A 257 9.51 22.45 -7.42
CA ALA A 257 8.77 23.15 -8.48
C ALA A 257 7.81 24.20 -7.89
N ALA A 258 7.14 23.89 -6.78
CA ALA A 258 6.24 24.81 -6.10
C ALA A 258 6.98 25.96 -5.37
N LEU A 259 8.23 25.74 -4.95
CA LEU A 259 9.12 26.77 -4.41
C LEU A 259 9.68 27.71 -5.49
N GLY A 260 9.47 27.42 -6.77
CA GLY A 260 10.04 28.19 -7.89
C GLY A 260 11.43 27.70 -8.33
N ASP A 261 11.97 26.66 -7.70
CA ASP A 261 13.29 26.08 -8.01
C ASP A 261 13.23 25.10 -9.19
N GLY A 262 12.69 25.53 -10.34
CA GLY A 262 12.38 24.67 -11.50
C GLY A 262 13.57 23.83 -11.99
N ARG A 263 14.80 24.37 -11.97
CA ARG A 263 16.01 23.59 -12.36
C ARG A 263 16.30 22.43 -11.41
N ILE A 264 16.13 22.66 -10.10
CA ILE A 264 16.32 21.60 -9.09
C ILE A 264 15.19 20.59 -9.18
N ALA A 265 13.96 21.06 -9.39
CA ALA A 265 12.79 20.22 -9.57
C ALA A 265 12.95 19.24 -10.72
N VAL A 266 13.33 19.71 -11.92
CA VAL A 266 13.54 18.86 -13.11
C VAL A 266 14.71 17.88 -12.89
N ARG A 267 15.79 18.30 -12.23
CA ARG A 267 16.90 17.40 -11.89
C ARG A 267 16.45 16.30 -10.91
N SER A 268 15.69 16.67 -9.87
CA SER A 268 15.13 15.71 -8.90
C SER A 268 14.18 14.73 -9.57
N LEU A 269 13.34 15.23 -10.50
CA LEU A 269 12.46 14.40 -11.33
C LEU A 269 13.26 13.40 -12.19
N GLY A 270 14.29 13.85 -12.89
CA GLY A 270 15.16 12.98 -13.67
C GLY A 270 15.84 11.90 -12.81
N SER A 271 16.23 12.25 -11.58
CA SER A 271 16.77 11.30 -10.61
C SER A 271 15.70 10.30 -10.15
N ALA A 272 14.43 10.72 -9.97
CA ALA A 272 13.32 9.83 -9.64
C ALA A 272 13.04 8.84 -10.77
N GLN A 273 12.98 9.30 -12.02
CA GLN A 273 12.80 8.47 -13.21
C GLN A 273 13.94 7.45 -13.34
N ASN A 274 15.19 7.89 -13.15
CA ASN A 274 16.36 7.00 -13.20
C ASN A 274 16.37 5.97 -12.06
N ALA A 275 15.89 6.31 -10.87
CA ALA A 275 15.70 5.32 -9.80
C ALA A 275 14.60 4.33 -10.18
N PHE A 276 13.50 4.79 -10.79
CA PHE A 276 12.39 3.95 -11.21
C PHE A 276 12.78 2.90 -12.26
N THR A 277 13.68 3.23 -13.19
CA THR A 277 14.19 2.25 -14.19
C THR A 277 14.97 1.09 -13.56
N LYS A 278 15.43 1.24 -12.31
CA LYS A 278 16.17 0.21 -11.56
C LYS A 278 15.28 -0.65 -10.68
N VAL A 279 13.97 -0.40 -10.72
CA VAL A 279 13.00 -1.16 -9.91
C VAL A 279 12.92 -2.60 -10.42
N THR A 280 13.12 -3.55 -9.51
CA THR A 280 12.97 -4.98 -9.79
C THR A 280 11.65 -5.51 -9.23
N GLU A 281 11.16 -6.62 -9.80
CA GLU A 281 10.03 -7.34 -9.24
C GLU A 281 10.39 -7.89 -7.85
N ARG A 282 9.64 -7.43 -6.86
CA ARG A 282 9.72 -7.90 -5.47
C ARG A 282 8.38 -7.62 -4.79
N GLU A 283 8.07 -8.41 -3.78
CA GLU A 283 6.90 -8.16 -2.96
C GLU A 283 7.07 -6.83 -2.19
N ARG A 284 6.06 -5.97 -2.32
CA ARG A 284 5.95 -4.70 -1.61
C ARG A 284 4.59 -4.58 -0.93
N PRO A 285 4.46 -3.72 0.12
CA PRO A 285 3.17 -3.46 0.73
C PRO A 285 2.12 -3.03 -0.30
N ARG A 286 0.88 -3.47 -0.16
CA ARG A 286 -0.19 -3.20 -1.14
C ARG A 286 -0.41 -1.71 -1.42
N TRP A 287 -0.21 -0.86 -0.43
CA TRP A 287 -0.35 0.58 -0.60
C TRP A 287 0.59 1.17 -1.67
N THR A 288 1.65 0.46 -2.06
CA THR A 288 2.58 0.91 -3.11
C THR A 288 2.03 0.75 -4.51
N ALA A 289 0.91 0.03 -4.69
CA ALA A 289 0.34 -0.30 -6.00
C ALA A 289 -0.07 0.94 -6.82
N PHE A 290 -0.37 2.07 -6.15
CA PHE A 290 -0.69 3.32 -6.85
C PHE A 290 0.50 3.90 -7.61
N TYR A 291 1.75 3.64 -7.14
CA TYR A 291 2.95 4.25 -7.71
C TYR A 291 3.57 3.34 -8.76
N GLY A 292 3.25 3.61 -9.99
CA GLY A 292 3.80 2.97 -11.18
C GLY A 292 4.21 4.02 -12.21
N GLN A 293 4.53 3.60 -13.42
CA GLN A 293 4.95 4.51 -14.50
C GLN A 293 3.86 5.56 -14.82
N ALA A 294 2.59 5.18 -14.76
CA ALA A 294 1.48 6.10 -15.00
C ALA A 294 1.44 7.24 -13.97
N GLU A 295 1.61 6.92 -12.68
CA GLU A 295 1.64 7.92 -11.62
C GLU A 295 2.92 8.78 -11.70
N LEU A 296 4.08 8.17 -12.00
CA LEU A 296 5.32 8.92 -12.19
C LEU A 296 5.21 9.92 -13.35
N ASP A 297 4.60 9.52 -14.47
CA ASP A 297 4.34 10.42 -15.60
C ASP A 297 3.34 11.53 -15.23
N HIS A 298 2.31 11.23 -14.44
CA HIS A 298 1.36 12.23 -13.92
C HIS A 298 2.05 13.25 -12.99
N LEU A 299 2.87 12.79 -12.05
CA LEU A 299 3.63 13.68 -11.17
C LEU A 299 4.67 14.49 -11.94
N ALA A 300 5.27 13.92 -13.00
CA ALA A 300 6.15 14.63 -13.91
C ALA A 300 5.42 15.78 -14.64
N ALA A 301 4.17 15.56 -15.07
CA ALA A 301 3.35 16.62 -15.66
C ALA A 301 3.17 17.80 -14.71
N ILE A 302 2.89 17.52 -13.43
CA ILE A 302 2.75 18.57 -12.40
C ILE A 302 4.07 19.31 -12.16
N VAL A 303 5.20 18.58 -12.08
CA VAL A 303 6.53 19.20 -11.91
C VAL A 303 6.86 20.13 -13.08
N HIS A 304 6.67 19.68 -14.33
CA HIS A 304 6.91 20.50 -15.50
C HIS A 304 5.98 21.70 -15.58
N TYR A 305 4.69 21.51 -15.26
CA TYR A 305 3.71 22.60 -15.21
C TYR A 305 4.14 23.70 -14.25
N ASN A 306 4.44 23.34 -12.99
CA ASN A 306 4.85 24.30 -11.97
C ASN A 306 6.24 24.93 -12.24
N SER A 307 7.04 24.30 -13.12
CA SER A 307 8.33 24.83 -13.57
C SER A 307 8.22 25.69 -14.83
N GLY A 308 7.02 25.95 -15.34
CA GLY A 308 6.76 26.74 -16.56
C GLY A 308 7.06 26.00 -17.87
N HIS A 309 7.30 24.68 -17.82
CA HIS A 309 7.58 23.88 -19.00
C HIS A 309 6.28 23.23 -19.55
N HIS A 310 5.31 24.06 -19.98
CA HIS A 310 3.96 23.61 -20.31
C HIS A 310 3.89 22.57 -21.45
N PRO A 311 4.68 22.66 -22.55
CA PRO A 311 4.71 21.60 -23.56
C PRO A 311 5.17 20.23 -23.02
N HIS A 312 6.14 20.24 -22.10
CA HIS A 312 6.57 19.00 -21.46
C HIS A 312 5.51 18.48 -20.48
N ALA A 313 4.81 19.36 -19.76
CA ALA A 313 3.71 19.00 -18.88
C ALA A 313 2.58 18.30 -19.64
N GLU A 314 2.19 18.85 -20.80
CA GLU A 314 1.19 18.25 -21.68
C GLU A 314 1.63 16.85 -22.18
N ALA A 315 2.87 16.75 -22.68
CA ALA A 315 3.40 15.46 -23.15
C ALA A 315 3.41 14.38 -22.03
N MET A 316 3.75 14.76 -20.79
CA MET A 316 3.72 13.83 -19.66
C MET A 316 2.29 13.47 -19.25
N ALA A 317 1.35 14.41 -19.29
CA ALA A 317 -0.07 14.15 -19.01
C ALA A 317 -0.67 13.16 -20.00
N HIS A 318 -0.39 13.30 -21.29
CA HIS A 318 -0.80 12.34 -22.31
C HIS A 318 -0.20 10.94 -22.07
N ARG A 319 1.09 10.86 -21.70
CA ARG A 319 1.73 9.57 -21.35
C ARG A 319 1.06 8.91 -20.13
N ALA A 320 0.70 9.69 -19.11
CA ALA A 320 -0.01 9.20 -17.94
C ALA A 320 -1.40 8.67 -18.34
N LEU A 321 -2.19 9.44 -19.08
CA LEU A 321 -3.53 9.08 -19.53
C LEU A 321 -3.55 7.81 -20.40
N ALA A 322 -2.52 7.60 -21.22
CA ALA A 322 -2.38 6.39 -22.03
C ALA A 322 -2.16 5.12 -21.19
N LYS A 323 -1.65 5.26 -19.95
CA LYS A 323 -1.30 4.13 -19.07
C LYS A 323 -2.28 3.95 -17.92
N ILE A 324 -3.06 4.98 -17.53
CA ILE A 324 -4.05 4.88 -16.46
C ILE A 324 -5.24 4.05 -16.96
N PRO A 325 -5.56 2.89 -16.33
CA PRO A 325 -6.69 2.09 -16.74
C PRO A 325 -8.02 2.86 -16.68
N ALA A 326 -8.94 2.54 -17.58
CA ALA A 326 -10.25 3.21 -17.64
C ALA A 326 -11.05 3.11 -16.34
N ALA A 327 -10.87 2.03 -15.58
CA ALA A 327 -11.53 1.81 -14.29
C ALA A 327 -11.10 2.84 -13.21
N PHE A 328 -9.91 3.41 -13.30
CA PHE A 328 -9.42 4.42 -12.36
C PHE A 328 -9.89 5.83 -12.76
N ARG A 329 -11.21 6.03 -12.76
CA ARG A 329 -11.88 7.24 -13.24
C ARG A 329 -11.35 8.51 -12.58
N ARG A 330 -11.22 8.51 -11.25
CA ARG A 330 -10.69 9.65 -10.48
C ARG A 330 -9.26 10.05 -10.94
N ASN A 331 -8.36 9.07 -11.09
CA ASN A 331 -6.98 9.35 -11.48
C ASN A 331 -6.91 9.86 -12.92
N ARG A 332 -7.75 9.32 -13.82
CA ARG A 332 -7.90 9.81 -15.17
C ARG A 332 -8.40 11.26 -15.18
N ALA A 333 -9.44 11.57 -14.42
CA ALA A 333 -10.01 12.91 -14.34
C ALA A 333 -8.99 13.94 -13.78
N LEU A 334 -8.18 13.57 -12.76
CA LEU A 334 -7.10 14.41 -12.25
C LEU A 334 -6.02 14.67 -13.30
N ALA A 335 -5.59 13.64 -14.04
CA ALA A 335 -4.61 13.78 -15.12
C ALA A 335 -5.16 14.61 -16.28
N THR A 336 -6.46 14.48 -16.61
CA THR A 336 -7.14 15.28 -17.62
C THR A 336 -7.25 16.75 -17.20
N ALA A 337 -7.56 17.04 -15.92
CA ALA A 337 -7.56 18.41 -15.40
C ALA A 337 -6.16 19.05 -15.48
N GLN A 338 -5.11 18.28 -15.17
CA GLN A 338 -3.73 18.75 -15.30
C GLN A 338 -3.33 18.99 -16.77
N LEU A 339 -3.80 18.15 -17.69
CA LEU A 339 -3.62 18.34 -19.13
C LEU A 339 -4.26 19.65 -19.61
N ALA A 340 -5.52 19.89 -19.23
CA ALA A 340 -6.24 21.11 -19.58
C ALA A 340 -5.51 22.38 -19.09
N LEU A 341 -4.96 22.35 -17.87
CA LEU A 341 -4.16 23.46 -17.35
C LEU A 341 -2.86 23.66 -18.15
N ALA A 342 -2.22 22.59 -18.60
CA ALA A 342 -1.02 22.69 -19.42
C ALA A 342 -1.31 23.27 -20.81
N GLN A 343 -2.42 22.90 -21.44
CA GLN A 343 -2.88 23.45 -22.72
C GLN A 343 -3.28 24.92 -22.59
N LEU A 344 -4.00 25.27 -21.54
CA LEU A 344 -4.40 26.67 -21.28
C LEU A 344 -3.19 27.61 -21.22
N ASN A 345 -2.09 27.14 -20.60
CA ASN A 345 -0.85 27.92 -20.47
C ASN A 345 0.06 27.84 -21.73
N GLN A 346 -0.42 27.27 -22.82
CA GLN A 346 0.20 27.28 -24.14
C GLN A 346 -0.60 28.10 -25.15
N ASP A 347 -1.47 28.99 -24.68
CA ASP A 347 -2.35 29.82 -25.49
C ASP A 347 -3.31 29.02 -26.39
N ASP A 348 -3.72 27.81 -25.94
CA ASP A 348 -4.74 26.99 -26.60
C ASP A 348 -5.99 26.82 -25.71
N PRO A 349 -6.72 27.92 -25.45
CA PRO A 349 -7.85 27.92 -24.52
C PRO A 349 -9.07 27.13 -25.05
N GLU A 350 -9.24 27.01 -26.36
CA GLU A 350 -10.34 26.25 -26.95
C GLU A 350 -10.16 24.75 -26.71
N GLN A 351 -9.00 24.19 -27.07
CA GLN A 351 -8.68 22.78 -26.80
C GLN A 351 -8.65 22.51 -25.29
N ALA A 352 -8.08 23.39 -24.50
CA ALA A 352 -8.05 23.27 -23.04
C ALA A 352 -9.46 23.18 -22.44
N THR A 353 -10.43 23.92 -23.00
CA THR A 353 -11.84 23.87 -22.55
C THR A 353 -12.51 22.55 -22.89
N VAL A 354 -12.24 21.99 -24.05
CA VAL A 354 -12.71 20.64 -24.44
C VAL A 354 -12.14 19.62 -23.45
N THR A 355 -10.82 19.65 -23.24
CA THR A 355 -10.14 18.74 -22.31
C THR A 355 -10.65 18.86 -20.88
N ALA A 356 -10.86 20.08 -20.38
CA ALA A 356 -11.43 20.31 -19.04
C ALA A 356 -12.85 19.76 -18.91
N SER A 357 -13.63 19.84 -19.98
CA SER A 357 -14.99 19.32 -20.05
C SER A 357 -15.05 17.80 -19.96
N ASP A 358 -14.00 17.09 -20.40
CA ASP A 358 -13.90 15.63 -20.30
C ASP A 358 -13.78 15.17 -18.83
N VAL A 359 -13.31 16.02 -17.92
CA VAL A 359 -13.27 15.72 -16.48
C VAL A 359 -14.66 15.36 -15.96
N PHE A 360 -15.68 16.14 -16.32
CA PHE A 360 -17.06 15.88 -15.93
C PHE A 360 -17.62 14.61 -16.59
N THR A 361 -17.26 14.39 -17.85
CA THR A 361 -17.65 13.19 -18.60
C THR A 361 -17.05 11.92 -17.97
N ILE A 362 -15.78 11.97 -17.57
CA ILE A 362 -15.10 10.86 -16.88
C ILE A 362 -15.73 10.59 -15.51
N MET A 363 -16.05 11.63 -14.74
CA MET A 363 -16.63 11.48 -13.41
C MET A 363 -18.14 11.10 -13.47
N GLY A 364 -18.85 11.51 -14.52
CA GLY A 364 -20.27 11.23 -14.69
C GLY A 364 -21.12 11.85 -13.59
N SER A 365 -21.88 11.02 -12.87
CA SER A 365 -22.73 11.48 -11.75
C SER A 365 -22.00 11.59 -10.41
N ASP A 366 -20.74 11.14 -10.34
CA ASP A 366 -19.98 11.18 -9.09
C ASP A 366 -19.54 12.61 -8.77
N PRO A 367 -19.63 13.06 -7.51
CA PRO A 367 -19.19 14.39 -7.13
C PRO A 367 -17.68 14.52 -7.31
N LEU A 368 -17.24 15.71 -7.72
CA LEU A 368 -15.81 15.99 -7.84
C LEU A 368 -15.17 16.05 -6.44
N PRO A 369 -14.10 15.28 -6.16
CA PRO A 369 -13.33 15.44 -4.93
C PRO A 369 -12.76 16.86 -4.78
N GLY A 370 -12.49 17.26 -3.53
CA GLY A 370 -12.06 18.64 -3.22
C GLY A 370 -10.80 19.09 -3.97
N ARG A 371 -9.81 18.20 -4.15
CA ARG A 371 -8.61 18.51 -4.95
C ARG A 371 -8.93 18.75 -6.43
N MET A 372 -9.82 17.96 -6.98
CA MET A 372 -10.24 18.11 -8.38
C MET A 372 -11.02 19.40 -8.59
N ARG A 373 -11.89 19.75 -7.64
CA ARG A 373 -12.58 21.05 -7.64
C ARG A 373 -11.59 22.20 -7.64
N THR A 374 -10.50 22.10 -6.87
CA THR A 374 -9.46 23.14 -6.86
C THR A 374 -8.85 23.30 -8.26
N LEU A 375 -8.42 22.20 -8.91
CA LEU A 375 -7.83 22.23 -10.26
C LEU A 375 -8.80 22.80 -11.31
N ILE A 376 -10.06 22.39 -11.28
CA ILE A 376 -11.10 22.92 -12.19
C ILE A 376 -11.41 24.40 -11.90
N GLY A 377 -11.35 24.79 -10.63
CA GLY A 377 -11.46 26.22 -10.25
C GLY A 377 -10.27 27.07 -10.74
N ASP A 378 -9.05 26.51 -10.67
CA ASP A 378 -7.85 27.15 -11.23
C ASP A 378 -7.97 27.30 -12.75
N PHE A 379 -8.40 26.23 -13.43
CA PHE A 379 -8.68 26.28 -14.87
C PHE A 379 -9.72 27.36 -15.22
N HIS A 380 -10.85 27.39 -14.50
CA HIS A 380 -11.90 28.40 -14.73
C HIS A 380 -11.35 29.81 -14.60
N ARG A 381 -10.59 30.09 -13.53
CA ARG A 381 -9.99 31.44 -13.32
C ARG A 381 -9.00 31.79 -14.43
N GLY A 382 -8.16 30.86 -14.85
CA GLY A 382 -7.20 31.06 -15.94
C GLY A 382 -7.87 31.31 -17.28
N LEU A 383 -8.90 30.53 -17.61
CA LEU A 383 -9.67 30.67 -18.84
C LEU A 383 -10.31 32.07 -18.96
N PHE A 384 -10.97 32.52 -17.88
CA PHE A 384 -11.61 33.83 -17.87
C PHE A 384 -10.63 35.00 -17.81
N ALA A 385 -9.42 34.79 -17.30
CA ALA A 385 -8.35 35.79 -17.39
C ALA A 385 -7.82 35.96 -18.83
N LEU A 386 -7.80 34.89 -19.63
CA LEU A 386 -7.31 34.90 -21.01
C LEU A 386 -8.41 35.25 -22.03
N SER A 387 -9.60 34.72 -21.91
CA SER A 387 -10.63 34.80 -22.96
C SER A 387 -12.06 34.96 -22.40
N PRO A 388 -12.39 36.04 -21.68
CA PRO A 388 -13.66 36.20 -20.96
C PRO A 388 -14.89 36.27 -21.86
N SER A 389 -14.74 36.71 -23.11
CA SER A 389 -15.84 36.95 -24.07
C SER A 389 -15.98 35.83 -25.13
N ALA A 390 -15.12 34.84 -25.14
CA ALA A 390 -15.16 33.76 -26.11
C ALA A 390 -16.40 32.88 -25.92
N SER A 391 -16.90 32.28 -27.02
CA SER A 391 -18.06 31.35 -26.97
C SER A 391 -17.75 30.15 -26.08
N TYR A 392 -16.61 29.50 -26.28
CA TYR A 392 -16.17 28.36 -25.47
C TYR A 392 -16.05 28.66 -23.97
N ALA A 393 -15.71 29.90 -23.60
CA ALA A 393 -15.67 30.31 -22.20
C ALA A 393 -17.07 30.43 -21.58
N ARG A 394 -18.06 30.89 -22.36
CA ARG A 394 -19.46 30.94 -21.95
C ARG A 394 -20.05 29.54 -21.79
N ASP A 395 -19.82 28.68 -22.78
CA ASP A 395 -20.28 27.28 -22.74
C ASP A 395 -19.68 26.53 -21.53
N TRP A 396 -18.40 26.76 -21.24
CA TRP A 396 -17.73 26.28 -20.05
C TRP A 396 -18.40 26.78 -18.76
N ALA A 397 -18.70 28.08 -18.67
CA ALA A 397 -19.34 28.65 -17.49
C ALA A 397 -20.72 28.06 -17.22
N ASP A 398 -21.49 27.80 -18.28
CA ASP A 398 -22.79 27.16 -18.17
C ASP A 398 -22.68 25.72 -17.68
N ARG A 399 -21.74 24.97 -18.22
CA ARG A 399 -21.44 23.62 -17.77
C ARG A 399 -20.96 23.61 -16.32
N MET A 400 -20.04 24.48 -15.97
CA MET A 400 -19.50 24.63 -14.63
C MET A 400 -20.62 24.89 -13.60
N ARG A 401 -21.55 25.80 -13.88
CA ARG A 401 -22.71 26.08 -13.01
C ARG A 401 -23.57 24.85 -12.81
N THR A 402 -23.85 24.11 -13.86
CA THR A 402 -24.67 22.90 -13.81
C THR A 402 -24.01 21.81 -12.95
N GLU A 403 -22.71 21.55 -13.14
CA GLU A 403 -21.96 20.50 -12.44
C GLU A 403 -21.61 20.90 -10.98
N TRP A 404 -21.40 22.21 -10.73
CA TRP A 404 -21.12 22.71 -9.37
C TRP A 404 -22.32 22.68 -8.45
N SER A 405 -23.53 22.82 -9.01
CA SER A 405 -24.77 22.75 -8.23
C SER A 405 -25.19 21.32 -7.85
N ARG A 406 -24.62 20.30 -8.48
CA ARG A 406 -24.85 18.88 -8.17
C ARG A 406 -24.00 18.35 -7.01
N ALA A 407 -23.11 19.13 -6.46
CA ALA A 407 -22.07 18.70 -5.54
C ALA A 407 -22.39 18.97 -4.06
#